data_87d84279f66e7081da8cc41487aaad5d
#
_entry.id   87d84279f66e7081da8cc41487aaad5d
#
_cell.length_a   1.000
_cell.length_b   1.000
_cell.length_c   1.000
_cell.angle_alpha   90.00
_cell.angle_beta   90.00
_cell.angle_gamma   90.00
#
_symmetry.space_group_name_H-M   'P 1'
#
loop_
_entity.id
_entity.type
_entity.pdbx_description
1 polymer ?
#
loop_
_entity_poly.entity_id
_entity_poly.type
_entity_poly.pdbx_seq_one_letter_code
_entity_poly.pdbx_strand_id
1 'polypeptide(L)'
;MQNKIPIEFISRLAEALGKQFGLECEVAIHDLTLDDKEHTIVQIENGHVTHRQVGDGASEVVLETLRHHKAEDQIGYCISTEDGRLLRSSTIYIKNEKGEVEGIFSINYDITKLMLAENVLSQLIRDTKQLSAPAAKITTKVEDLLEDLIERATQLIGKPVALMNKEDKIRAIQFLEEAGAFLITKSGDKVSEYFGISKYTLYNLSLIHI
;
A
#
# COMPACT_ATOMS: atom_id res chain seq x y z
N MET A 1 -4.72 -44.32 2.76
CA MET A 1 -3.25 -44.00 2.78
C MET A 1 -3.14 -42.53 3.09
N GLN A 2 -2.96 -42.19 4.38
CA GLN A 2 -2.64 -40.79 4.76
C GLN A 2 -1.16 -40.56 4.40
N ASN A 3 -0.92 -39.66 3.46
CA ASN A 3 0.43 -39.22 3.12
C ASN A 3 0.96 -38.35 4.28
N LYS A 4 1.64 -38.95 5.24
CA LYS A 4 2.42 -38.19 6.23
C LYS A 4 3.50 -37.44 5.46
N ILE A 5 3.45 -36.10 5.50
CA ILE A 5 4.48 -35.29 4.83
C ILE A 5 5.81 -35.56 5.54
N PRO A 6 6.84 -36.01 4.82
CA PRO A 6 8.12 -36.32 5.44
C PRO A 6 8.74 -35.07 6.10
N ILE A 7 9.34 -35.20 7.25
CA ILE A 7 10.05 -34.11 7.94
C ILE A 7 11.11 -33.47 7.04
N GLU A 8 11.75 -34.29 6.20
CA GLU A 8 12.70 -33.82 5.19
C GLU A 8 12.08 -32.81 4.19
N PHE A 9 10.79 -32.99 3.84
CA PHE A 9 10.09 -32.03 2.99
C PHE A 9 9.89 -30.70 3.71
N ILE A 10 9.50 -30.73 4.99
CA ILE A 10 9.29 -29.52 5.81
C ILE A 10 10.61 -28.78 5.97
N SER A 11 11.71 -29.51 6.19
CA SER A 11 13.06 -28.96 6.26
C SER A 11 13.47 -28.23 4.98
N ARG A 12 13.29 -28.86 3.82
CA ARG A 12 13.57 -28.24 2.52
C ARG A 12 12.65 -27.04 2.22
N LEU A 13 11.41 -27.09 2.69
CA LEU A 13 10.47 -25.97 2.55
C LEU A 13 10.95 -24.76 3.37
N ALA A 14 11.42 -24.97 4.60
CA ALA A 14 11.98 -23.90 5.43
C ALA A 14 13.17 -23.22 4.72
N GLU A 15 14.12 -24.01 4.21
CA GLU A 15 15.27 -23.51 3.46
C GLU A 15 14.83 -22.73 2.21
N ALA A 16 13.88 -23.27 1.46
CA ALA A 16 13.36 -22.63 0.25
C ALA A 16 12.68 -21.29 0.54
N LEU A 17 11.88 -21.19 1.59
CA LEU A 17 11.21 -19.96 2.00
C LEU A 17 12.22 -18.91 2.47
N GLY A 18 13.19 -19.28 3.31
CA GLY A 18 14.24 -18.37 3.76
C GLY A 18 15.03 -17.78 2.59
N LYS A 19 15.37 -18.62 1.59
CA LYS A 19 16.06 -18.18 0.37
C LYS A 19 15.18 -17.34 -0.55
N GLN A 20 13.92 -17.72 -0.73
CA GLN A 20 12.97 -17.03 -1.62
C GLN A 20 12.68 -15.60 -1.15
N PHE A 21 12.46 -15.40 0.15
CA PHE A 21 12.09 -14.12 0.73
C PHE A 21 13.28 -13.33 1.28
N GLY A 22 14.48 -13.91 1.26
CA GLY A 22 15.74 -13.25 1.60
C GLY A 22 16.01 -13.14 3.09
N LEU A 23 17.00 -12.31 3.44
CA LEU A 23 17.55 -12.22 4.80
C LEU A 23 16.56 -11.75 5.86
N GLU A 24 15.51 -11.06 5.48
CA GLU A 24 14.48 -10.55 6.41
C GLU A 24 13.43 -11.62 6.78
N CYS A 25 13.51 -12.83 6.19
CA CYS A 25 12.59 -13.93 6.42
C CYS A 25 13.24 -15.04 7.23
N GLU A 26 12.93 -15.11 8.50
CA GLU A 26 13.28 -16.23 9.35
C GLU A 26 12.23 -17.32 9.21
N VAL A 27 12.68 -18.56 9.10
CA VAL A 27 11.82 -19.76 9.17
C VAL A 27 12.42 -20.72 10.19
N ALA A 28 11.65 -21.09 11.21
CA ALA A 28 12.09 -22.00 12.26
C ALA A 28 11.17 -23.20 12.38
N ILE A 29 11.77 -24.35 12.64
CA ILE A 29 11.10 -25.63 12.91
C ILE A 29 11.40 -26.01 14.35
N HIS A 30 10.34 -26.25 15.13
CA HIS A 30 10.44 -26.77 16.47
C HIS A 30 9.98 -28.22 16.51
N ASP A 31 10.70 -29.04 17.21
CA ASP A 31 10.30 -30.39 17.59
C ASP A 31 9.82 -30.38 19.06
N LEU A 32 8.54 -30.60 19.27
CA LEU A 32 7.92 -30.62 20.59
C LEU A 32 7.81 -32.05 21.15
N THR A 33 8.32 -33.06 20.45
CA THR A 33 8.39 -34.43 20.97
C THR A 33 9.61 -34.65 21.88
N LEU A 34 10.61 -33.73 21.81
CA LEU A 34 11.76 -33.75 22.68
C LEU A 34 11.38 -33.61 24.15
N ASP A 35 12.08 -34.31 25.04
CA ASP A 35 11.85 -34.20 26.51
C ASP A 35 12.19 -32.81 27.02
N ASP A 36 13.25 -32.21 26.47
CA ASP A 36 13.69 -30.86 26.80
C ASP A 36 12.92 -29.81 25.98
N LYS A 37 11.98 -29.12 26.64
CA LYS A 37 11.16 -28.07 26.01
C LYS A 37 11.88 -26.71 25.93
N GLU A 38 13.03 -26.57 26.57
CA GLU A 38 13.83 -25.35 26.47
C GLU A 38 14.69 -25.32 25.20
N HIS A 39 14.87 -26.47 24.53
CA HIS A 39 15.71 -26.62 23.34
C HIS A 39 14.94 -27.26 22.17
N THR A 40 13.92 -26.59 21.68
CA THR A 40 12.99 -27.16 20.70
C THR A 40 13.30 -26.83 19.25
N ILE A 41 14.08 -25.77 18.96
CA ILE A 41 14.45 -25.41 17.57
C ILE A 41 15.42 -26.42 17.01
N VAL A 42 14.97 -27.20 16.04
CA VAL A 42 15.77 -28.20 15.33
C VAL A 42 16.33 -27.72 14.01
N GLN A 43 15.72 -26.70 13.44
CA GLN A 43 16.20 -26.00 12.24
C GLN A 43 15.74 -24.56 12.26
N ILE A 44 16.61 -23.66 11.77
CA ILE A 44 16.30 -22.24 11.60
C ILE A 44 17.07 -21.66 10.41
N GLU A 45 16.36 -20.95 9.57
CA GLU A 45 16.90 -20.15 8.48
C GLU A 45 16.82 -18.68 8.87
N ASN A 46 17.87 -17.90 8.63
CA ASN A 46 17.94 -16.47 8.96
C ASN A 46 17.62 -16.12 10.43
N GLY A 47 18.08 -16.93 11.38
CA GLY A 47 17.80 -16.77 12.82
C GLY A 47 18.23 -15.43 13.43
N HIS A 48 19.00 -14.62 12.69
CA HIS A 48 19.33 -13.25 13.10
C HIS A 48 18.11 -12.31 13.17
N VAL A 49 16.99 -12.66 12.52
CA VAL A 49 15.75 -11.87 12.56
C VAL A 49 15.17 -11.81 13.98
N THR A 50 15.19 -12.91 14.70
CA THR A 50 14.73 -12.96 16.10
C THR A 50 15.85 -13.20 17.12
N HIS A 51 17.13 -13.19 16.64
CA HIS A 51 18.30 -13.53 17.45
C HIS A 51 18.28 -14.93 18.04
N ARG A 52 17.64 -15.90 17.34
CA ARG A 52 17.56 -17.30 17.75
C ARG A 52 18.45 -18.19 16.90
N GLN A 53 18.77 -19.35 17.45
CA GLN A 53 19.60 -20.38 16.81
C GLN A 53 19.03 -21.79 17.09
N VAL A 54 19.57 -22.78 16.39
CA VAL A 54 19.26 -24.19 16.68
C VAL A 54 19.59 -24.48 18.14
N GLY A 55 18.68 -25.15 18.84
CA GLY A 55 18.78 -25.43 20.25
C GLY A 55 18.11 -24.43 21.17
N ASP A 56 17.58 -23.30 20.64
CA ASP A 56 16.78 -22.40 21.46
C ASP A 56 15.33 -22.91 21.60
N GLY A 57 14.59 -22.35 22.57
CA GLY A 57 13.24 -22.77 22.90
C GLY A 57 12.16 -22.07 22.06
N ALA A 58 10.93 -22.50 22.26
CA ALA A 58 9.75 -21.83 21.72
C ALA A 58 9.51 -20.47 22.42
N SER A 59 8.93 -19.52 21.71
CA SER A 59 8.55 -18.24 22.31
C SER A 59 7.46 -18.42 23.39
N GLU A 60 7.39 -17.46 24.34
CA GLU A 60 6.37 -17.47 25.40
C GLU A 60 4.94 -17.60 24.86
N VAL A 61 4.64 -16.92 23.75
CA VAL A 61 3.33 -16.99 23.06
C VAL A 61 2.99 -18.43 22.61
N VAL A 62 3.99 -19.16 22.12
CA VAL A 62 3.82 -20.56 21.72
C VAL A 62 3.60 -21.47 22.94
N LEU A 63 4.37 -21.28 24.00
CA LEU A 63 4.21 -22.04 25.24
C LEU A 63 2.86 -21.78 25.91
N GLU A 64 2.39 -20.55 25.90
CA GLU A 64 1.07 -20.19 26.44
C GLU A 64 -0.06 -20.84 25.63
N THR A 65 0.04 -20.82 24.30
CA THR A 65 -0.93 -21.47 23.40
C THR A 65 -1.01 -22.98 23.64
N LEU A 66 0.13 -23.61 23.86
CA LEU A 66 0.20 -25.05 24.18
C LEU A 66 -0.42 -25.39 25.56
N ARG A 67 -0.23 -24.52 26.58
CA ARG A 67 -0.82 -24.69 27.88
C ARG A 67 -2.35 -24.66 27.87
N HIS A 68 -2.93 -23.83 27.05
CA HIS A 68 -4.38 -23.64 26.97
C HIS A 68 -5.07 -24.63 26.01
N HIS A 69 -4.35 -25.63 25.47
CA HIS A 69 -4.86 -26.61 24.47
C HIS A 69 -5.56 -26.01 23.25
N LYS A 70 -5.28 -24.76 22.94
CA LYS A 70 -5.78 -24.05 21.77
C LYS A 70 -4.67 -23.84 20.74
N ALA A 71 -4.12 -24.95 20.26
CA ALA A 71 -3.12 -24.92 19.20
C ALA A 71 -3.86 -24.74 17.83
N GLU A 72 -4.25 -23.52 17.54
CA GLU A 72 -4.81 -23.11 16.25
C GLU A 72 -3.76 -22.32 15.49
N ASP A 73 -3.64 -22.58 14.20
CA ASP A 73 -2.70 -21.87 13.34
C ASP A 73 -2.98 -20.38 13.35
N GLN A 74 -1.94 -19.58 13.51
CA GLN A 74 -2.02 -18.13 13.47
C GLN A 74 -1.23 -17.64 12.27
N ILE A 75 -1.88 -16.92 11.36
CA ILE A 75 -1.28 -16.53 10.08
C ILE A 75 -1.26 -15.00 9.94
N GLY A 76 -0.06 -14.46 9.68
CA GLY A 76 0.11 -13.06 9.30
C GLY A 76 -0.15 -12.05 10.42
N TYR A 77 0.01 -12.43 11.68
CA TYR A 77 -0.10 -11.51 12.82
C TYR A 77 1.19 -10.69 13.00
N CYS A 78 1.07 -9.55 13.67
CA CYS A 78 2.22 -8.67 13.92
C CYS A 78 2.72 -8.84 15.36
N ILE A 79 4.04 -8.90 15.51
CA ILE A 79 4.74 -8.87 16.79
C ILE A 79 5.89 -7.86 16.74
N SER A 80 6.25 -7.31 17.90
CA SER A 80 7.44 -6.45 18.03
C SER A 80 8.55 -7.21 18.72
N THR A 81 9.79 -7.04 18.29
CA THR A 81 10.98 -7.52 18.97
C THR A 81 11.41 -6.54 20.07
N GLU A 82 12.26 -6.96 20.98
CA GLU A 82 12.79 -6.10 22.05
C GLU A 82 13.59 -4.90 21.52
N ASP A 83 14.25 -5.06 20.39
CA ASP A 83 14.99 -3.99 19.71
C ASP A 83 14.10 -3.08 18.85
N GLY A 84 12.77 -3.24 18.92
CA GLY A 84 11.78 -2.34 18.30
C GLY A 84 11.48 -2.64 16.84
N ARG A 85 11.94 -3.76 16.27
CA ARG A 85 11.55 -4.18 14.94
C ARG A 85 10.13 -4.73 14.92
N LEU A 86 9.46 -4.61 13.79
CA LEU A 86 8.13 -5.16 13.56
C LEU A 86 8.20 -6.36 12.64
N LEU A 87 7.71 -7.50 13.11
CA LEU A 87 7.67 -8.74 12.37
C LEU A 87 6.22 -9.07 12.00
N ARG A 88 6.03 -9.56 10.77
CA ARG A 88 4.83 -10.27 10.36
C ARG A 88 5.07 -11.75 10.52
N SER A 89 4.37 -12.38 11.45
CA SER A 89 4.62 -13.74 11.88
C SER A 89 3.49 -14.69 11.52
N SER A 90 3.84 -15.94 11.31
CA SER A 90 2.89 -17.05 11.15
C SER A 90 3.37 -18.25 11.93
N THR A 91 2.46 -18.89 12.64
CA THR A 91 2.73 -20.10 13.43
C THR A 91 1.77 -21.20 12.99
N ILE A 92 2.31 -22.31 12.53
CA ILE A 92 1.58 -23.49 12.07
C ILE A 92 1.94 -24.64 12.97
N TYR A 93 0.93 -25.31 13.54
CA TYR A 93 1.12 -26.45 14.44
C TYR A 93 1.12 -27.77 13.67
N ILE A 94 2.23 -28.51 13.77
CA ILE A 94 2.35 -29.85 13.20
C ILE A 94 1.72 -30.83 14.20
N LYS A 95 0.62 -31.47 13.79
CA LYS A 95 -0.18 -32.36 14.62
C LYS A 95 -0.08 -33.80 14.13
N ASN A 96 -0.12 -34.73 15.09
CA ASN A 96 -0.20 -36.15 14.79
C ASN A 96 -1.66 -36.56 14.44
N GLU A 97 -1.86 -37.85 14.15
CA GLU A 97 -3.17 -38.41 13.78
C GLU A 97 -4.22 -38.29 14.90
N LYS A 98 -3.79 -38.10 16.15
CA LYS A 98 -4.68 -37.90 17.31
C LYS A 98 -5.00 -36.41 17.54
N GLY A 99 -4.40 -35.49 16.76
CA GLY A 99 -4.54 -34.07 16.95
C GLY A 99 -3.60 -33.47 18.00
N GLU A 100 -2.65 -34.25 18.55
CA GLU A 100 -1.66 -33.77 19.47
C GLU A 100 -0.55 -33.02 18.72
N VAL A 101 -0.07 -31.92 19.28
CA VAL A 101 0.99 -31.12 18.65
C VAL A 101 2.34 -31.79 18.84
N GLU A 102 3.00 -32.14 17.75
CA GLU A 102 4.35 -32.71 17.72
C GLU A 102 5.42 -31.68 17.33
N GLY A 103 5.05 -30.56 16.71
CA GLY A 103 6.01 -29.56 16.31
C GLY A 103 5.36 -28.24 15.89
N ILE A 104 6.20 -27.28 15.57
CA ILE A 104 5.78 -25.95 15.08
C ILE A 104 6.63 -25.59 13.87
N PHE A 105 5.97 -25.05 12.87
CA PHE A 105 6.58 -24.38 11.74
C PHE A 105 6.26 -22.89 11.84
N SER A 106 7.25 -22.04 12.02
CA SER A 106 7.07 -20.61 12.17
C SER A 106 7.78 -19.82 11.06
N ILE A 107 7.15 -18.75 10.61
CA ILE A 107 7.72 -17.79 9.67
C ILE A 107 7.66 -16.41 10.35
N ASN A 108 8.79 -15.71 10.40
CA ASN A 108 8.90 -14.36 10.92
C ASN A 108 9.54 -13.48 9.85
N TYR A 109 8.78 -12.53 9.32
CA TYR A 109 9.26 -11.63 8.29
C TYR A 109 9.41 -10.21 8.84
N ASP A 110 10.65 -9.70 8.85
CA ASP A 110 10.91 -8.32 9.29
C ASP A 110 10.38 -7.33 8.26
N ILE A 111 9.29 -6.67 8.62
CA ILE A 111 8.62 -5.65 7.79
C ILE A 111 9.00 -4.22 8.14
N THR A 112 9.94 -4.02 9.07
CA THR A 112 10.32 -2.68 9.56
C THR A 112 10.74 -1.74 8.42
N LYS A 113 11.62 -2.23 7.54
CA LYS A 113 12.08 -1.46 6.38
C LYS A 113 10.96 -1.15 5.38
N LEU A 114 10.02 -2.09 5.19
CA LEU A 114 8.86 -1.89 4.31
C LEU A 114 7.93 -0.81 4.86
N MET A 115 7.69 -0.79 6.18
CA MET A 115 6.89 0.25 6.82
C MET A 115 7.54 1.63 6.75
N LEU A 116 8.87 1.69 6.90
CA LEU A 116 9.60 2.95 6.71
C LEU A 116 9.47 3.44 5.27
N ALA A 117 9.62 2.56 4.29
CA ALA A 117 9.46 2.90 2.87
C ALA A 117 8.02 3.35 2.56
N GLU A 118 7.00 2.66 3.09
CA GLU A 118 5.60 3.07 2.97
C GLU A 118 5.35 4.46 3.52
N ASN A 119 5.90 4.78 4.70
CA ASN A 119 5.78 6.11 5.29
C ASN A 119 6.36 7.20 4.39
N VAL A 120 7.56 7.00 3.82
CA VAL A 120 8.17 7.94 2.89
C VAL A 120 7.32 8.12 1.65
N LEU A 121 6.86 7.03 1.04
CA LEU A 121 5.97 7.07 -0.13
C LEU A 121 4.65 7.76 0.19
N SER A 122 4.06 7.47 1.34
CA SER A 122 2.82 8.10 1.80
C SER A 122 2.97 9.61 1.98
N GLN A 123 4.10 10.08 2.50
CA GLN A 123 4.37 11.52 2.62
C GLN A 123 4.45 12.19 1.24
N LEU A 124 5.15 11.59 0.28
CA LEU A 124 5.26 12.12 -1.08
C LEU A 124 3.91 12.14 -1.85
N ILE A 125 2.99 11.22 -1.53
CA ILE A 125 1.71 11.07 -2.23
C ILE A 125 0.59 11.85 -1.53
N ARG A 126 0.69 12.16 -0.24
CA ARG A 126 -0.37 12.81 0.55
C ARG A 126 -0.84 14.12 -0.06
N ASP A 127 0.08 14.95 -0.53
CA ASP A 127 -0.24 16.24 -1.12
C ASP A 127 -0.98 16.12 -2.46
N THR A 128 -0.78 15.03 -3.18
CA THR A 128 -1.47 14.78 -4.46
C THR A 128 -2.93 14.32 -4.29
N LYS A 129 -3.27 13.67 -3.17
CA LYS A 129 -4.66 13.25 -2.87
C LYS A 129 -5.55 14.40 -2.39
N GLN A 130 -4.96 15.51 -1.95
CA GLN A 130 -5.71 16.71 -1.54
C GLN A 130 -6.03 17.66 -2.70
N LEU A 131 -5.48 17.40 -3.90
CA LEU A 131 -5.81 18.17 -5.09
C LEU A 131 -7.21 17.77 -5.57
N SER A 132 -8.21 18.48 -5.09
CA SER A 132 -9.62 18.37 -5.56
C SER A 132 -9.81 18.91 -6.98
N ALA A 133 -8.80 19.55 -7.55
CA ALA A 133 -8.75 20.00 -8.95
C ALA A 133 -7.91 19.02 -9.81
N PRO A 134 -8.27 18.84 -11.09
CA PRO A 134 -7.43 18.07 -12.01
C PRO A 134 -5.99 18.60 -12.01
N ALA A 135 -5.00 17.71 -11.91
CA ALA A 135 -3.59 18.10 -11.92
C ALA A 135 -3.25 18.88 -13.21
N ALA A 136 -2.57 20.03 -13.06
CA ALA A 136 -2.14 20.81 -14.20
C ALA A 136 -1.13 20.00 -15.03
N LYS A 137 -1.35 19.91 -16.34
CA LYS A 137 -0.39 19.32 -17.28
C LYS A 137 0.76 20.31 -17.51
N ILE A 138 1.97 19.81 -17.55
CA ILE A 138 3.12 20.61 -17.99
C ILE A 138 3.08 20.64 -19.53
N THR A 139 2.60 21.76 -20.09
CA THR A 139 2.53 21.96 -21.54
C THR A 139 3.77 22.71 -22.03
N THR A 140 4.28 22.32 -23.19
CA THR A 140 5.46 22.96 -23.81
C THR A 140 5.09 24.09 -24.76
N LYS A 141 3.81 24.18 -25.13
CA LYS A 141 3.29 25.22 -26.03
C LYS A 141 2.14 25.97 -25.38
N VAL A 142 2.06 27.27 -25.64
CA VAL A 142 1.04 28.15 -25.05
C VAL A 142 -0.37 27.80 -25.57
N GLU A 143 -0.47 27.34 -26.85
CA GLU A 143 -1.73 26.88 -27.43
C GLU A 143 -2.27 25.64 -26.69
N ASP A 144 -1.41 24.68 -26.37
CA ASP A 144 -1.76 23.45 -25.62
C ASP A 144 -2.20 23.79 -24.19
N LEU A 145 -1.59 24.83 -23.58
CA LEU A 145 -1.98 25.32 -22.26
C LEU A 145 -3.41 25.87 -22.26
N LEU A 146 -3.78 26.65 -23.27
CA LEU A 146 -5.14 27.18 -23.37
C LEU A 146 -6.18 26.08 -23.53
N GLU A 147 -5.88 25.04 -24.34
CA GLU A 147 -6.75 23.90 -24.51
C GLU A 147 -6.91 23.11 -23.21
N ASP A 148 -5.82 22.87 -22.47
CA ASP A 148 -5.87 22.23 -21.14
C ASP A 148 -6.72 23.05 -20.14
N LEU A 149 -6.58 24.38 -20.12
CA LEU A 149 -7.38 25.24 -19.25
C LEU A 149 -8.88 25.19 -19.59
N ILE A 150 -9.23 25.16 -20.88
CA ILE A 150 -10.63 25.03 -21.34
C ILE A 150 -11.20 23.66 -20.95
N GLU A 151 -10.42 22.59 -21.12
CA GLU A 151 -10.84 21.24 -20.71
C GLU A 151 -11.08 21.17 -19.20
N ARG A 152 -10.17 21.74 -18.39
CA ARG A 152 -10.31 21.80 -16.91
C ARG A 152 -11.51 22.63 -16.49
N ALA A 153 -11.79 23.76 -17.15
CA ALA A 153 -12.99 24.54 -16.90
C ALA A 153 -14.27 23.72 -17.15
N THR A 154 -14.27 22.92 -18.21
CA THR A 154 -15.40 22.04 -18.54
C THR A 154 -15.57 20.91 -17.53
N GLN A 155 -14.46 20.30 -17.09
CA GLN A 155 -14.45 19.25 -16.06
C GLN A 155 -14.93 19.78 -14.69
N LEU A 156 -14.54 21.00 -14.33
CA LEU A 156 -14.99 21.66 -13.09
C LEU A 156 -16.51 21.83 -13.05
N ILE A 157 -17.14 22.13 -14.20
CA ILE A 157 -18.60 22.23 -14.30
C ILE A 157 -19.27 20.86 -14.32
N GLY A 158 -18.58 19.83 -14.80
CA GLY A 158 -19.08 18.46 -14.87
C GLY A 158 -20.19 18.24 -15.91
N LYS A 159 -20.34 19.15 -16.88
CA LYS A 159 -21.35 19.08 -17.96
C LYS A 159 -20.72 19.42 -19.30
N PRO A 160 -21.12 18.76 -20.39
CA PRO A 160 -20.79 19.20 -21.76
C PRO A 160 -21.26 20.62 -22.03
N VAL A 161 -20.51 21.40 -22.79
CA VAL A 161 -20.84 22.82 -23.09
C VAL A 161 -22.25 23.00 -23.64
N ALA A 162 -22.72 22.06 -24.46
CA ALA A 162 -24.06 22.09 -25.04
C ALA A 162 -25.20 22.01 -23.98
N LEU A 163 -24.91 21.50 -22.79
CA LEU A 163 -25.85 21.38 -21.67
C LEU A 163 -25.62 22.42 -20.59
N MET A 164 -24.65 23.31 -20.74
CA MET A 164 -24.37 24.39 -19.79
C MET A 164 -25.40 25.51 -19.90
N ASN A 165 -25.97 25.89 -18.77
CA ASN A 165 -26.77 27.10 -18.65
C ASN A 165 -25.88 28.34 -18.52
N LYS A 166 -26.51 29.53 -18.37
CA LYS A 166 -25.75 30.80 -18.28
C LYS A 166 -24.81 30.83 -17.06
N GLU A 167 -25.26 30.32 -15.92
CA GLU A 167 -24.50 30.32 -14.66
C GLU A 167 -23.31 29.34 -14.75
N ASP A 168 -23.50 28.18 -15.38
CA ASP A 168 -22.43 27.23 -15.64
C ASP A 168 -21.32 27.87 -16.50
N LYS A 169 -21.69 28.59 -17.56
CA LYS A 169 -20.73 29.29 -18.43
C LYS A 169 -20.01 30.43 -17.70
N ILE A 170 -20.70 31.17 -16.83
CA ILE A 170 -20.08 32.20 -16.00
C ILE A 170 -19.00 31.58 -15.13
N ARG A 171 -19.29 30.51 -14.41
CA ARG A 171 -18.32 29.82 -13.55
C ARG A 171 -17.11 29.28 -14.33
N ALA A 172 -17.31 28.74 -15.52
CA ALA A 172 -16.23 28.27 -16.35
C ALA A 172 -15.31 29.43 -16.81
N ILE A 173 -15.90 30.59 -17.17
CA ILE A 173 -15.14 31.77 -17.60
C ILE A 173 -14.39 32.39 -16.41
N GLN A 174 -14.97 32.45 -15.24
CA GLN A 174 -14.29 32.89 -14.03
C GLN A 174 -13.08 32.04 -13.70
N PHE A 175 -13.22 30.71 -13.78
CA PHE A 175 -12.07 29.81 -13.62
C PHE A 175 -10.96 30.09 -14.64
N LEU A 176 -11.32 30.32 -15.92
CA LEU A 176 -10.34 30.63 -16.96
C LEU A 176 -9.63 31.96 -16.71
N GLU A 177 -10.33 32.95 -16.18
CA GLU A 177 -9.76 34.25 -15.82
C GLU A 177 -8.80 34.12 -14.64
N GLU A 178 -9.20 33.47 -13.56
CA GLU A 178 -8.36 33.20 -12.40
C GLU A 178 -7.11 32.37 -12.76
N ALA A 179 -7.22 31.44 -13.70
CA ALA A 179 -6.12 30.67 -14.24
C ALA A 179 -5.22 31.44 -15.22
N GLY A 180 -5.55 32.69 -15.55
CA GLY A 180 -4.76 33.54 -16.44
C GLY A 180 -4.90 33.20 -17.94
N ALA A 181 -5.94 32.47 -18.33
CA ALA A 181 -6.15 32.05 -19.72
C ALA A 181 -6.22 33.27 -20.69
N PHE A 182 -6.77 34.40 -20.24
CA PHE A 182 -6.90 35.61 -21.06
C PHE A 182 -5.61 36.42 -21.24
N LEU A 183 -4.53 36.04 -20.57
CA LEU A 183 -3.20 36.57 -20.85
C LEU A 183 -2.59 35.96 -22.15
N ILE A 184 -3.18 34.85 -22.59
CA ILE A 184 -2.73 34.18 -23.84
C ILE A 184 -3.32 34.92 -25.05
N THR A 185 -2.47 35.26 -26.01
CA THR A 185 -2.87 35.94 -27.26
C THR A 185 -3.96 35.15 -28.00
N LYS A 186 -5.03 35.82 -28.40
CA LYS A 186 -6.21 35.25 -29.09
C LYS A 186 -7.02 34.23 -28.27
N SER A 187 -6.78 34.12 -26.98
CA SER A 187 -7.57 33.22 -26.09
C SER A 187 -9.06 33.55 -26.11
N GLY A 188 -9.41 34.84 -26.13
CA GLY A 188 -10.81 35.29 -26.18
C GLY A 188 -11.57 34.74 -27.39
N ASP A 189 -10.91 34.60 -28.56
CA ASP A 189 -11.50 34.01 -29.74
C ASP A 189 -11.81 32.53 -29.57
N LYS A 190 -10.81 31.74 -29.11
CA LYS A 190 -10.96 30.32 -28.87
C LYS A 190 -12.00 30.05 -27.76
N VAL A 191 -11.96 30.79 -26.67
CA VAL A 191 -12.89 30.59 -25.52
C VAL A 191 -14.33 30.95 -25.94
N SER A 192 -14.54 32.07 -26.66
CA SER A 192 -15.88 32.46 -27.12
C SER A 192 -16.49 31.43 -28.09
N GLU A 193 -15.67 30.92 -29.02
CA GLU A 193 -16.05 29.86 -29.96
C GLU A 193 -16.41 28.56 -29.20
N TYR A 194 -15.53 28.09 -28.28
CA TYR A 194 -15.75 26.87 -27.55
C TYR A 194 -17.02 26.87 -26.69
N PHE A 195 -17.29 27.96 -25.96
CA PHE A 195 -18.49 28.11 -25.14
C PHE A 195 -19.73 28.57 -25.89
N GLY A 196 -19.62 28.86 -27.19
CA GLY A 196 -20.72 29.31 -28.03
C GLY A 196 -21.33 30.62 -27.52
N ILE A 197 -20.47 31.62 -27.20
CA ILE A 197 -20.87 32.95 -26.72
C ILE A 197 -20.18 34.02 -27.55
N SER A 198 -20.78 35.24 -27.59
CA SER A 198 -20.12 36.36 -28.27
C SER A 198 -18.91 36.86 -27.46
N LYS A 199 -17.92 37.44 -28.14
CA LYS A 199 -16.79 38.11 -27.47
C LYS A 199 -17.27 39.21 -26.53
N TYR A 200 -18.30 39.97 -26.92
CA TYR A 200 -18.91 40.96 -26.04
C TYR A 200 -19.44 40.35 -24.76
N THR A 201 -20.13 39.21 -24.88
CA THR A 201 -20.63 38.46 -23.68
C THR A 201 -19.46 37.96 -22.86
N LEU A 202 -18.43 37.42 -23.46
CA LEU A 202 -17.24 36.92 -22.76
C LEU A 202 -16.60 38.02 -21.90
N TYR A 203 -16.31 39.19 -22.49
CA TYR A 203 -15.69 40.28 -21.73
C TYR A 203 -16.61 40.90 -20.67
N ASN A 204 -17.91 40.94 -20.89
CA ASN A 204 -18.83 41.37 -19.85
C ASN A 204 -18.90 40.40 -18.67
N LEU A 205 -18.70 39.10 -18.89
CA LEU A 205 -18.67 38.09 -17.84
C LEU A 205 -17.35 38.07 -17.07
N SER A 206 -16.22 38.39 -17.71
CA SER A 206 -14.92 38.51 -17.07
C SER A 206 -14.76 39.82 -16.28
N LEU A 207 -15.41 40.92 -16.69
CA LEU A 207 -15.32 42.21 -16.03
C LEU A 207 -16.26 42.40 -14.82
N ILE A 208 -17.14 41.47 -14.47
CA ILE A 208 -18.11 41.60 -13.39
C ILE A 208 -17.46 41.55 -11.98
N HIS A 209 -16.16 41.34 -11.88
CA HIS A 209 -15.41 41.21 -10.61
C HIS A 209 -14.23 42.18 -10.42
N ILE A 210 -14.22 43.34 -11.10
CA ILE A 210 -13.30 44.45 -10.75
C ILE A 210 -14.07 45.50 -9.94
#